data_fa68f237e5b48c9b71454990264a71b8
#
_entry.id   fa68f237e5b48c9b71454990264a71b8
#
_cell.length_a   1.000
_cell.length_b   1.000
_cell.length_c   1.000
_cell.angle_alpha   90.00
_cell.angle_beta   90.00
_cell.angle_gamma   90.00
#
_symmetry.space_group_name_H-M   'P 1'
#
loop_
_entity.id
_entity.type
_entity.pdbx_description
1 polymer ?
#
loop_
_entity_poly.entity_id
_entity_poly.type
_entity_poly.pdbx_seq_one_letter_code
_entity_poly.pdbx_strand_id
1 'polypeptide(L)'
;EICREIFNIIDYTTLINLTDIEPLQYSEYGVDDEYGWHRDVHDEPYYNGLVRKVSFSTILNTDFEGGEFDIETNNPTDKKRYQTFKTGKYNTIIFPAHMWHRVRPVKSGVRKSIVGWLLGRP
;
A
#
# COMPACT_ATOMS: atom_id res chain seq x y z
N GLU A 1 15.23 0.49 10.25
CA GLU A 1 14.41 -0.64 10.70
C GLU A 1 13.32 -1.01 9.69
N ILE A 2 12.37 -0.12 9.44
CA ILE A 2 11.28 -0.37 8.51
C ILE A 2 11.79 -0.65 7.10
N CYS A 3 12.72 0.16 6.60
CA CYS A 3 13.30 -0.03 5.26
C CYS A 3 14.04 -1.37 5.16
N ARG A 4 14.72 -1.77 6.22
CA ARG A 4 15.44 -3.04 6.26
C ARG A 4 14.49 -4.25 6.20
N GLU A 5 13.40 -4.19 6.93
CA GLU A 5 12.37 -5.25 6.88
C GLU A 5 11.72 -5.32 5.52
N ILE A 6 11.43 -4.18 4.90
CA ILE A 6 10.88 -4.09 3.56
C ILE A 6 11.81 -4.79 2.56
N PHE A 7 13.11 -4.47 2.58
CA PHE A 7 14.06 -5.08 1.66
C PHE A 7 14.18 -6.58 1.87
N ASN A 8 14.20 -7.05 3.12
CA ASN A 8 14.27 -8.47 3.41
C ASN A 8 13.07 -9.24 2.88
N ILE A 9 11.86 -8.70 3.08
CA ILE A 9 10.64 -9.32 2.59
C ILE A 9 10.61 -9.34 1.06
N ILE A 10 11.00 -8.27 0.42
CA ILE A 10 11.00 -8.15 -1.04
C ILE A 10 12.01 -9.11 -1.67
N ASP A 11 13.25 -9.14 -1.17
CA ASP A 11 14.28 -10.04 -1.68
C ASP A 11 13.86 -11.50 -1.54
N TYR A 12 13.20 -11.83 -0.44
CA TYR A 12 12.81 -13.19 -0.16
C TYR A 12 11.60 -13.64 -0.97
N THR A 13 10.60 -12.78 -1.15
CA THR A 13 9.30 -13.19 -1.71
C THR A 13 9.16 -12.93 -3.19
N THR A 14 9.85 -11.98 -3.77
CA THR A 14 9.54 -11.48 -5.10
C THR A 14 10.63 -11.68 -6.14
N LEU A 15 11.88 -11.92 -5.75
CA LEU A 15 13.02 -12.05 -6.67
C LEU A 15 13.07 -10.91 -7.70
N ILE A 16 12.72 -9.71 -7.27
CA ILE A 16 12.53 -8.55 -8.15
C ILE A 16 13.79 -7.69 -8.13
N ASN A 17 14.19 -7.25 -9.32
CA ASN A 17 15.23 -6.23 -9.46
C ASN A 17 14.63 -4.86 -9.16
N LEU A 18 14.75 -4.41 -7.93
CA LEU A 18 14.35 -3.08 -7.53
C LEU A 18 15.53 -2.13 -7.75
N THR A 19 15.28 -1.04 -8.44
CA THR A 19 16.33 -0.09 -8.83
C THR A 19 16.10 1.32 -8.32
N ASP A 20 14.88 1.66 -7.92
CA ASP A 20 14.55 3.03 -7.56
C ASP A 20 13.35 3.07 -6.59
N ILE A 21 13.16 4.24 -6.00
CA ILE A 21 12.02 4.55 -5.14
C ILE A 21 11.47 5.92 -5.53
N GLU A 22 10.13 6.02 -5.62
CA GLU A 22 9.51 7.32 -5.84
C GLU A 22 9.58 8.16 -4.57
N PRO A 23 9.50 9.50 -4.69
CA PRO A 23 9.35 10.36 -3.51
C PRO A 23 8.16 9.93 -2.68
N LEU A 24 8.33 9.90 -1.36
CA LEU A 24 7.27 9.49 -0.45
C LEU A 24 6.10 10.48 -0.49
N GLN A 25 4.89 9.94 -0.43
CA GLN A 25 3.67 10.73 -0.45
C GLN A 25 3.03 10.73 0.94
N TYR A 26 2.87 11.92 1.51
CA TYR A 26 2.09 12.09 2.73
C TYR A 26 0.62 12.25 2.38
N SER A 27 -0.26 11.50 3.06
CA SER A 27 -1.71 11.52 2.81
C SER A 27 -2.49 11.76 4.09
N GLU A 28 -3.48 12.64 4.01
CA GLU A 28 -4.46 12.86 5.07
C GLU A 28 -5.86 12.58 4.53
N TYR A 29 -6.60 11.73 5.25
CA TYR A 29 -8.00 11.42 4.95
C TYR A 29 -8.85 11.88 6.13
N GLY A 30 -9.70 12.88 5.91
CA GLY A 30 -10.69 13.32 6.88
C GLY A 30 -11.98 12.53 6.79
N VAL A 31 -12.99 12.93 7.56
CA VAL A 31 -14.28 12.24 7.58
C VAL A 31 -14.87 12.16 6.18
N ASP A 32 -15.35 10.96 5.81
CA ASP A 32 -15.89 10.57 4.50
C ASP A 32 -14.86 10.45 3.38
N ASP A 33 -13.61 10.81 3.60
CA ASP A 33 -12.56 10.55 2.60
C ASP A 33 -12.30 9.06 2.52
N GLU A 34 -12.10 8.58 1.30
CA GLU A 34 -11.82 7.19 0.97
C GLU A 34 -11.01 7.08 -0.29
N TYR A 35 -10.45 5.92 -0.52
CA TYR A 35 -9.86 5.58 -1.82
C TYR A 35 -10.40 4.23 -2.24
N GLY A 36 -11.23 4.22 -3.25
CA GLY A 36 -11.89 3.00 -3.74
C GLY A 36 -10.91 1.96 -4.30
N TRP A 37 -11.44 0.81 -4.67
CA TRP A 37 -10.65 -0.29 -5.21
C TRP A 37 -9.82 0.17 -6.40
N HIS A 38 -8.50 -0.03 -6.31
CA HIS A 38 -7.55 0.33 -7.36
C HIS A 38 -6.28 -0.51 -7.26
N ARG A 39 -5.49 -0.47 -8.32
CA ARG A 39 -4.11 -0.97 -8.35
C ARG A 39 -3.18 0.23 -8.49
N ASP A 40 -1.95 0.05 -8.07
CA ASP A 40 -0.95 1.13 -8.13
C ASP A 40 -0.11 1.09 -9.41
N VAL A 41 -0.45 0.24 -10.35
CA VAL A 41 0.27 0.12 -11.63
C VAL A 41 -0.35 1.04 -12.69
N HIS A 42 0.50 1.55 -13.57
CA HIS A 42 0.10 2.34 -14.73
C HIS A 42 0.08 1.47 -15.99
N ASP A 43 -0.69 1.87 -16.98
CA ASP A 43 -0.76 1.16 -18.27
C ASP A 43 0.56 1.20 -19.02
N GLU A 44 1.31 2.30 -18.88
CA GLU A 44 2.59 2.49 -19.54
C GLU A 44 3.71 2.66 -18.50
N PRO A 45 4.93 2.14 -18.80
CA PRO A 45 6.09 2.43 -17.96
C PRO A 45 6.41 3.92 -17.91
N TYR A 46 7.12 4.35 -16.89
CA TYR A 46 7.67 5.69 -16.85
C TYR A 46 8.69 5.92 -17.99
N TYR A 47 9.04 7.19 -18.23
CA TYR A 47 9.96 7.56 -19.31
C TYR A 47 11.30 6.80 -19.28
N ASN A 48 11.73 6.33 -18.10
CA ASN A 48 12.96 5.56 -17.92
C ASN A 48 12.75 4.04 -18.05
N GLY A 49 11.55 3.59 -18.43
CA GLY A 49 11.20 2.19 -18.57
C GLY A 49 10.87 1.46 -17.28
N LEU A 50 10.90 2.15 -16.14
CA LEU A 50 10.60 1.53 -14.84
C LEU A 50 9.10 1.51 -14.57
N VAL A 51 8.68 0.53 -13.78
CA VAL A 51 7.29 0.38 -13.34
C VAL A 51 7.26 0.23 -11.81
N ARG A 52 6.11 0.54 -11.21
CA ARG A 52 5.89 0.26 -9.80
C ARG A 52 5.78 -1.24 -9.58
N LYS A 53 6.60 -1.77 -8.69
CA LYS A 53 6.63 -3.18 -8.34
C LYS A 53 6.04 -3.47 -6.98
N VAL A 54 6.36 -2.64 -6.01
CA VAL A 54 5.98 -2.83 -4.62
C VAL A 54 5.42 -1.53 -4.08
N SER A 55 4.29 -1.63 -3.40
CA SER A 55 3.66 -0.53 -2.68
C SER A 55 3.83 -0.74 -1.18
N PHE A 56 3.95 0.35 -0.45
CA PHE A 56 3.90 0.29 1.01
C PHE A 56 3.16 1.51 1.57
N SER A 57 2.53 1.30 2.72
CA SER A 57 1.79 2.35 3.43
C SER A 57 2.09 2.23 4.92
N THR A 58 2.56 3.32 5.51
CA THR A 58 2.86 3.42 6.93
C THR A 58 1.84 4.32 7.59
N ILE A 59 1.11 3.79 8.59
CA ILE A 59 0.15 4.59 9.33
C ILE A 59 0.88 5.45 10.38
N LEU A 60 0.51 6.72 10.48
CA LEU A 60 1.19 7.66 11.36
C LEU A 60 0.43 7.95 12.65
N ASN A 61 -0.87 7.61 12.71
CA ASN A 61 -1.70 7.85 13.88
C ASN A 61 -2.76 6.78 14.03
N THR A 62 -3.38 6.72 15.22
CA THR A 62 -4.44 5.77 15.51
C THR A 62 -5.70 6.44 16.06
N ASP A 63 -5.70 7.77 16.18
CA ASP A 63 -6.81 8.55 16.75
C ASP A 63 -7.88 8.88 15.69
N PHE A 64 -8.33 7.85 14.96
CA PHE A 64 -9.40 7.95 13.98
C PHE A 64 -10.20 6.64 13.97
N GLU A 65 -11.40 6.69 13.42
CA GLU A 65 -12.23 5.51 13.18
C GLU A 65 -12.57 5.38 11.70
N GLY A 66 -12.83 4.14 11.25
CA GLY A 66 -12.94 3.85 9.83
C GLY A 66 -11.55 3.79 9.19
N GLY A 67 -11.49 4.03 7.91
CA GLY A 67 -10.21 4.10 7.18
C GLY A 67 -9.44 2.78 7.19
N GLU A 68 -10.12 1.63 7.31
CA GLU A 68 -9.49 0.32 7.23
C GLU A 68 -8.89 0.11 5.84
N PHE A 69 -7.83 -0.67 5.78
CA PHE A 69 -7.13 -0.99 4.53
C PHE A 69 -7.48 -2.41 4.12
N ASP A 70 -8.04 -2.57 2.92
CA ASP A 70 -8.41 -3.87 2.37
C ASP A 70 -7.51 -4.21 1.19
N ILE A 71 -6.99 -5.43 1.16
CA ILE A 71 -6.24 -5.98 0.02
C ILE A 71 -6.96 -7.21 -0.50
N GLU A 72 -7.20 -7.28 -1.80
CA GLU A 72 -7.80 -8.43 -2.45
C GLU A 72 -6.80 -9.59 -2.48
N THR A 73 -7.18 -10.73 -1.93
CA THR A 73 -6.31 -11.89 -1.81
C THR A 73 -6.55 -12.96 -2.87
N ASN A 74 -7.63 -12.84 -3.64
CA ASN A 74 -8.01 -13.80 -4.67
C ASN A 74 -8.15 -15.24 -4.14
N ASN A 75 -8.41 -15.42 -2.86
CA ASN A 75 -8.63 -16.75 -2.32
C ASN A 75 -10.09 -17.16 -2.53
N PRO A 76 -10.39 -18.12 -3.43
CA PRO A 76 -11.77 -18.47 -3.77
C PRO A 76 -12.51 -19.14 -2.63
N THR A 77 -11.83 -19.60 -1.58
CA THR A 77 -12.45 -20.23 -0.42
C THR A 77 -12.88 -19.23 0.64
N ASP A 78 -12.39 -18.00 0.57
CA ASP A 78 -12.77 -16.96 1.51
C ASP A 78 -14.14 -16.38 1.13
N LYS A 79 -15.01 -16.18 2.12
CA LYS A 79 -16.28 -15.50 1.91
C LYS A 79 -16.07 -14.06 1.44
N LYS A 80 -14.96 -13.47 1.86
CA LYS A 80 -14.51 -12.16 1.43
C LYS A 80 -13.29 -12.32 0.56
N ARG A 81 -13.26 -11.69 -0.58
CA ARG A 81 -12.11 -11.72 -1.49
C ARG A 81 -10.95 -10.85 -1.02
N TYR A 82 -11.04 -10.29 0.18
CA TYR A 82 -10.03 -9.37 0.68
C TYR A 82 -9.75 -9.62 2.15
N GLN A 83 -8.56 -9.20 2.57
CA GLN A 83 -8.20 -9.12 3.98
C GLN A 83 -8.21 -7.65 4.41
N THR A 84 -8.69 -7.42 5.63
CA THR A 84 -8.76 -6.09 6.24
C THR A 84 -7.63 -5.91 7.24
N PHE A 85 -6.93 -4.79 7.11
CA PHE A 85 -5.86 -4.42 8.01
C PHE A 85 -6.22 -3.13 8.74
N LYS A 86 -6.13 -3.18 10.07
CA LYS A 86 -6.19 -1.99 10.90
C LYS A 86 -4.96 -2.04 11.81
N THR A 87 -3.91 -1.38 11.37
CA THR A 87 -2.60 -1.50 11.98
C THR A 87 -2.37 -0.42 13.02
N GLY A 88 -1.46 -0.69 13.95
CA GLY A 88 -1.04 0.29 14.94
C GLY A 88 -0.14 1.36 14.36
N LYS A 89 0.11 2.39 15.17
CA LYS A 89 0.95 3.53 14.81
C LYS A 89 2.33 3.07 14.34
N TYR A 90 2.77 3.61 13.21
CA TYR A 90 4.06 3.33 12.56
C TYR A 90 4.20 1.92 11.98
N ASN A 91 3.15 1.13 11.96
CA ASN A 91 3.17 -0.14 11.26
C ASN A 91 3.06 0.09 9.75
N THR A 92 3.73 -0.75 9.00
CA THR A 92 3.78 -0.66 7.54
C THR A 92 3.15 -1.89 6.91
N ILE A 93 2.28 -1.67 5.94
CA ILE A 93 1.74 -2.71 5.08
C ILE A 93 2.51 -2.66 3.76
N ILE A 94 3.01 -3.82 3.32
CA ILE A 94 3.80 -3.96 2.09
C ILE A 94 3.10 -4.97 1.21
N PHE A 95 2.90 -4.61 -0.05
CA PHE A 95 2.19 -5.49 -0.98
C PHE A 95 2.65 -5.23 -2.42
N PRO A 96 2.50 -6.24 -3.31
CA PRO A 96 2.77 -6.02 -4.73
C PRO A 96 1.86 -4.94 -5.30
N ALA A 97 2.44 -4.05 -6.12
CA ALA A 97 1.72 -2.89 -6.64
C ALA A 97 0.51 -3.26 -7.53
N HIS A 98 0.50 -4.48 -8.08
CA HIS A 98 -0.60 -4.95 -8.95
C HIS A 98 -1.80 -5.48 -8.19
N MET A 99 -1.74 -5.62 -6.86
CA MET A 99 -2.87 -6.10 -6.07
C MET A 99 -3.91 -5.02 -5.89
N TRP A 100 -5.18 -5.40 -6.04
CA TRP A 100 -6.31 -4.52 -5.77
C TRP A 100 -6.40 -4.23 -4.29
N HIS A 101 -6.58 -2.96 -3.95
CA HIS A 101 -6.68 -2.52 -2.57
C HIS A 101 -7.54 -1.27 -2.46
N ARG A 102 -7.97 -0.96 -1.23
CA ARG A 102 -8.76 0.24 -0.96
C ARG A 102 -8.53 0.74 0.45
N VAL A 103 -8.85 2.00 0.68
CA VAL A 103 -9.02 2.60 2.01
C VAL A 103 -10.50 2.90 2.19
N ARG A 104 -11.13 2.31 3.20
CA ARG A 104 -12.53 2.56 3.50
C ARG A 104 -12.74 3.97 4.02
N PRO A 105 -13.98 4.51 3.93
CA PRO A 105 -14.26 5.84 4.44
C PRO A 105 -13.86 6.02 5.90
N VAL A 106 -13.24 7.13 6.20
CA VAL A 106 -12.95 7.55 7.58
C VAL A 106 -14.25 8.01 8.22
N LYS A 107 -14.54 7.52 9.42
CA LYS A 107 -15.78 7.84 10.13
C LYS A 107 -15.62 8.97 11.13
N SER A 108 -14.46 9.06 11.75
CA SER A 108 -14.12 10.14 12.68
C SER A 108 -12.61 10.36 12.70
N GLY A 109 -12.19 11.57 13.02
CA GLY A 109 -10.78 11.93 13.08
C GLY A 109 -10.16 12.13 11.70
N VAL A 110 -8.85 12.09 11.65
CA VAL A 110 -8.05 12.23 10.44
C VAL A 110 -7.06 11.07 10.37
N ARG A 111 -7.09 10.33 9.27
CA ARG A 111 -6.16 9.24 9.00
C ARG A 111 -4.94 9.79 8.28
N LYS A 112 -3.77 9.62 8.87
CA LYS A 112 -2.50 10.12 8.33
C LYS A 112 -1.59 8.96 7.98
N SER A 113 -1.02 8.98 6.79
CA SER A 113 -0.14 7.91 6.31
C SER A 113 0.96 8.44 5.41
N ILE A 114 2.04 7.66 5.31
CA ILE A 114 3.07 7.83 4.29
C ILE A 114 2.97 6.64 3.35
N VAL A 115 2.89 6.93 2.06
CA VAL A 115 2.79 5.93 1.01
C VAL A 115 4.01 6.04 0.12
N GLY A 116 4.51 4.89 -0.33
CA GLY A 116 5.66 4.87 -1.23
C GLY A 116 5.61 3.70 -2.19
N TRP A 117 6.41 3.81 -3.24
CA TRP A 117 6.50 2.79 -4.27
C TRP A 117 7.95 2.52 -4.63
N LEU A 118 8.26 1.23 -4.72
CA LEU A 118 9.55 0.77 -5.21
C LEU A 118 9.41 0.40 -6.68
N LEU A 119 10.35 0.87 -7.46
CA LEU A 119 10.35 0.74 -8.92
C LEU A 119 11.36 -0.30 -9.37
N GLY A 120 11.07 -0.91 -10.51
CA GLY A 120 11.98 -1.84 -11.15
C GLY A 120 11.57 -2.07 -12.60
N ARG A 121 12.29 -2.94 -13.27
CA ARG A 121 11.95 -3.31 -14.65
C ARG A 121 10.71 -4.20 -14.66
N PRO A 122 9.90 -4.08 -15.71
CA PRO A 122 8.71 -4.93 -15.89
C PRO A 122 9.02 -6.43 -15.83
#